data_e76eecc1492fad807fce41285de42276
#
_entry.id   e76eecc1492fad807fce41285de42276
#
_cell.length_a   1.000
_cell.length_b   1.000
_cell.length_c   1.000
_cell.angle_alpha   90.00
_cell.angle_beta   90.00
_cell.angle_gamma   90.00
#
_symmetry.space_group_name_H-M   'P 1'
#
loop_
_entity.id
_entity.type
_entity.pdbx_description
1 polymer ?
#
loop_
_entity_poly.entity_id
_entity_poly.type
_entity_poly.pdbx_seq_one_letter_code
_entity_poly.pdbx_strand_id
1 'polypeptide(L)'
;MTRRERWFGGTGRKVPELALVGTIDVTGALELEDVSGVEALRAAHAGGVPVVVHADSVEEITAALARPEVSCVLVADESLLALDLADLTYG
;
A
#
# COMPACT_ATOMS: atom_id res chain seq x y z
N MET A 1 -7.86 16.99 -5.00
CA MET A 1 -7.83 15.76 -5.83
C MET A 1 -8.02 14.55 -4.94
N THR A 2 -8.89 13.64 -5.30
CA THR A 2 -9.16 12.43 -4.51
C THR A 2 -8.08 11.40 -4.76
N ARG A 3 -7.48 10.88 -3.69
CA ARG A 3 -6.49 9.81 -3.79
C ARG A 3 -7.18 8.51 -4.15
N ARG A 4 -6.52 7.66 -4.94
CA ARG A 4 -7.05 6.34 -5.28
C ARG A 4 -7.16 5.48 -4.04
N GLU A 5 -8.16 4.62 -4.04
CA GLU A 5 -8.39 3.67 -2.98
C GLU A 5 -8.24 2.25 -3.49
N ARG A 6 -7.89 1.34 -2.60
CA ARG A 6 -7.80 -0.09 -2.88
C ARG A 6 -8.59 -0.86 -1.84
N TRP A 7 -9.04 -2.05 -2.20
CA TRP A 7 -9.66 -2.94 -1.23
C TRP A 7 -8.64 -3.37 -0.18
N PHE A 8 -9.04 -3.33 1.07
CA PHE A 8 -8.20 -3.78 2.18
C PHE A 8 -8.37 -5.29 2.32
N GLY A 9 -7.73 -6.06 1.43
CA GLY A 9 -7.86 -7.50 1.34
C GLY A 9 -9.31 -7.92 1.17
N GLY A 10 -9.70 -9.00 1.85
CA GLY A 10 -11.06 -9.52 1.82
C GLY A 10 -11.98 -8.94 2.88
N THR A 11 -11.60 -7.80 3.50
CA THR A 11 -12.37 -7.22 4.61
C THR A 11 -13.64 -6.48 4.18
N GLY A 12 -13.79 -6.19 2.90
CA GLY A 12 -14.91 -5.38 2.39
C GLY A 12 -14.72 -3.89 2.61
N ARG A 13 -13.57 -3.46 3.09
CA ARG A 13 -13.24 -2.05 3.35
C ARG A 13 -12.27 -1.54 2.30
N LYS A 14 -12.41 -0.27 1.92
CA LYS A 14 -11.45 0.41 1.06
C LYS A 14 -10.57 1.34 1.89
N VAL A 15 -9.31 1.46 1.49
CA VAL A 15 -8.34 2.35 2.13
C VAL A 15 -7.61 3.15 1.05
N PRO A 16 -7.08 4.34 1.38
CA PRO A 16 -6.21 5.06 0.44
C PRO A 16 -5.00 4.19 0.09
N GLU A 17 -4.57 4.22 -1.16
CA GLU A 17 -3.40 3.44 -1.57
C GLU A 17 -2.10 3.96 -0.97
N LEU A 18 -2.10 5.21 -0.48
CA LEU A 18 -0.96 5.82 0.20
C LEU A 18 -1.48 6.58 1.43
N ALA A 19 -0.92 6.32 2.59
CA ALA A 19 -1.34 6.94 3.84
C ALA A 19 -0.15 7.16 4.78
N LEU A 20 -0.32 8.06 5.73
CA LEU A 20 0.67 8.28 6.78
C LEU A 20 0.54 7.18 7.83
N VAL A 21 1.67 6.71 8.35
CA VAL A 21 1.70 5.71 9.42
C VAL A 21 0.82 6.18 10.59
N GLY A 22 -0.05 5.31 11.06
CA GLY A 22 -0.91 5.59 12.21
C GLY A 22 -2.24 6.27 11.87
N THR A 23 -2.50 6.60 10.60
CA THR A 23 -3.76 7.24 10.22
C THR A 23 -4.84 6.26 9.80
N ILE A 24 -4.50 5.01 9.54
CA ILE A 24 -5.48 3.96 9.22
C ILE A 24 -5.28 2.77 10.13
N ASP A 25 -6.35 1.99 10.31
CA ASP A 25 -6.30 0.75 11.08
C ASP A 25 -5.79 -0.37 10.19
N VAL A 26 -4.63 -0.92 10.56
CA VAL A 26 -4.01 -2.03 9.82
C VAL A 26 -4.08 -3.35 10.59
N THR A 27 -4.96 -3.44 11.58
CA THR A 27 -5.13 -4.67 12.36
C THR A 27 -5.47 -5.85 11.44
N GLY A 28 -4.74 -6.94 11.59
CA GLY A 28 -4.93 -8.15 10.77
C GLY A 28 -4.22 -8.10 9.42
N ALA A 29 -3.57 -7.00 9.08
CA ALA A 29 -2.82 -6.89 7.83
C ALA A 29 -1.43 -7.49 7.96
N LEU A 30 -0.91 -8.00 6.85
CA LEU A 30 0.51 -8.36 6.74
C LEU A 30 1.28 -7.07 6.46
N GLU A 31 2.16 -6.68 7.38
CA GLU A 31 2.98 -5.49 7.23
C GLU A 31 4.37 -5.88 6.75
N LEU A 32 4.82 -5.28 5.66
CA LEU A 32 6.10 -5.56 5.02
C LEU A 32 6.89 -4.27 4.85
N GLU A 33 8.21 -4.38 4.85
CA GLU A 33 9.09 -3.23 4.62
C GLU A 33 9.40 -3.03 3.14
N ASP A 34 9.16 -4.05 2.32
CA ASP A 34 9.37 -3.96 0.87
C ASP A 34 8.54 -5.03 0.17
N VAL A 35 8.64 -5.10 -1.16
CA VAL A 35 7.88 -6.05 -1.97
C VAL A 35 8.72 -7.21 -2.48
N SER A 36 9.88 -7.46 -1.90
CA SER A 36 10.75 -8.56 -2.32
C SER A 36 10.18 -9.93 -1.95
N GLY A 37 9.35 -10.01 -0.90
CA GLY A 37 8.73 -11.25 -0.47
C GLY A 37 7.51 -11.63 -1.31
N VAL A 38 7.69 -11.93 -2.59
CA VAL A 38 6.60 -12.19 -3.53
C VAL A 38 5.70 -13.35 -3.07
N GLU A 39 6.28 -14.39 -2.49
CA GLU A 39 5.50 -15.54 -2.01
C GLU A 39 4.57 -15.13 -0.87
N ALA A 40 5.06 -14.29 0.06
CA ALA A 40 4.24 -13.78 1.15
C ALA A 40 3.10 -12.91 0.63
N LEU A 41 3.38 -12.07 -0.39
CA LEU A 41 2.36 -11.25 -1.03
C LEU A 41 1.26 -12.10 -1.66
N ARG A 42 1.64 -13.14 -2.39
CA ARG A 42 0.68 -14.02 -3.06
C ARG A 42 -0.16 -14.81 -2.06
N ALA A 43 0.48 -15.32 -1.00
CA ALA A 43 -0.22 -16.08 0.02
C ALA A 43 -1.24 -15.22 0.76
N ALA A 44 -0.87 -14.00 1.12
CA ALA A 44 -1.77 -13.06 1.78
C ALA A 44 -2.95 -12.70 0.87
N HIS A 45 -2.68 -12.40 -0.38
CA HIS A 45 -3.72 -12.05 -1.35
C HIS A 45 -4.70 -13.19 -1.56
N ALA A 46 -4.20 -14.42 -1.70
CA ALA A 46 -5.03 -15.60 -1.89
C ALA A 46 -5.92 -15.88 -0.67
N GLY A 47 -5.44 -15.55 0.53
CA GLY A 47 -6.21 -15.71 1.77
C GLY A 47 -7.10 -14.53 2.12
N GLY A 48 -7.14 -13.49 1.30
CA GLY A 48 -7.91 -12.29 1.59
C GLY A 48 -7.30 -11.40 2.67
N VAL A 49 -6.03 -11.63 3.01
CA VAL A 49 -5.33 -10.85 4.03
C VAL A 49 -4.83 -9.55 3.40
N PRO A 50 -5.15 -8.38 3.98
CA PRO A 50 -4.61 -7.13 3.44
C PRO A 50 -3.10 -7.06 3.60
N VAL A 51 -2.43 -6.43 2.63
CA VAL A 51 -0.98 -6.25 2.65
C VAL A 51 -0.67 -4.76 2.73
N VAL A 52 0.13 -4.39 3.71
CA VAL A 52 0.58 -3.01 3.93
C VAL A 52 2.10 -2.98 3.80
N VAL A 53 2.61 -2.06 3.00
CA VAL A 53 4.05 -1.90 2.80
C VAL A 53 4.47 -0.55 3.37
N HIS A 54 5.53 -0.56 4.17
CA HIS A 54 6.15 0.66 4.68
C HIS A 54 7.20 1.13 3.68
N ALA A 55 7.14 2.39 3.25
CA ALA A 55 8.05 2.94 2.25
C ALA A 55 8.61 4.28 2.73
N ASP A 56 9.87 4.54 2.36
CA ASP A 56 10.58 5.76 2.74
C ASP A 56 10.97 6.62 1.54
N SER A 57 10.68 6.18 0.32
CA SER A 57 11.08 6.88 -0.90
C SER A 57 10.04 6.71 -2.00
N VAL A 58 10.13 7.59 -3.00
CA VAL A 58 9.27 7.53 -4.20
C VAL A 58 9.42 6.18 -4.90
N GLU A 59 10.66 5.69 -5.02
CA GLU A 59 10.93 4.41 -5.68
C GLU A 59 10.28 3.24 -4.97
N GLU A 60 10.34 3.23 -3.64
CA GLU A 60 9.69 2.18 -2.85
C GLU A 60 8.18 2.25 -2.97
N ILE A 61 7.60 3.45 -2.94
CA ILE A 61 6.16 3.66 -3.11
C ILE A 61 5.73 3.13 -4.48
N THR A 62 6.43 3.53 -5.54
CA THR A 62 6.11 3.12 -6.90
C THR A 62 6.21 1.61 -7.07
N ALA A 63 7.26 1.00 -6.54
CA ALA A 63 7.44 -0.45 -6.60
C ALA A 63 6.31 -1.19 -5.88
N ALA A 64 5.90 -0.70 -4.71
CA ALA A 64 4.82 -1.30 -3.94
C ALA A 64 3.48 -1.17 -4.65
N LEU A 65 3.17 0.00 -5.19
CA LEU A 65 1.89 0.24 -5.88
C LEU A 65 1.81 -0.46 -7.24
N ALA A 66 2.94 -0.88 -7.80
CA ALA A 66 2.95 -1.71 -9.00
C ALA A 66 2.47 -3.14 -8.73
N ARG A 67 2.39 -3.56 -7.46
CA ARG A 67 1.94 -4.89 -7.07
C ARG A 67 0.45 -4.85 -6.73
N PRO A 68 -0.40 -5.61 -7.42
CA PRO A 68 -1.84 -5.64 -7.13
C PRO A 68 -2.18 -6.24 -5.77
N GLU A 69 -1.28 -7.04 -5.19
CA GLU A 69 -1.47 -7.63 -3.87
C GLU A 69 -1.39 -6.61 -2.75
N VAL A 70 -0.72 -5.48 -2.95
CA VAL A 70 -0.55 -4.46 -1.93
C VAL A 70 -1.84 -3.65 -1.79
N SER A 71 -2.37 -3.57 -0.56
CA SER A 71 -3.59 -2.82 -0.27
C SER A 71 -3.30 -1.35 0.01
N CYS A 72 -2.21 -1.08 0.73
CA CYS A 72 -1.86 0.28 1.13
C CYS A 72 -0.36 0.39 1.33
N VAL A 73 0.19 1.56 1.01
CA VAL A 73 1.58 1.91 1.33
C VAL A 73 1.53 2.94 2.45
N LEU A 74 2.26 2.69 3.53
CA LEU A 74 2.38 3.61 4.64
C LEU A 74 3.72 4.34 4.59
N VAL A 75 3.68 5.64 4.81
CA VAL A 75 4.87 6.49 4.85
C VAL A 75 4.93 7.22 6.18
N ALA A 76 6.14 7.45 6.69
CA ALA A 76 6.35 8.22 7.90
C ALA A 76 6.54 9.71 7.61
N ASP A 77 6.89 10.06 6.37
CA ASP A 77 7.16 11.43 5.95
C ASP A 77 5.94 11.99 5.20
N GLU A 78 5.31 13.00 5.77
CA GLU A 78 4.13 13.64 5.17
C GLU A 78 4.40 14.21 3.77
N SER A 79 5.63 14.60 3.47
CA SER A 79 5.94 15.15 2.15
C SER A 79 5.72 14.14 1.04
N LEU A 80 5.82 12.85 1.36
CA LEU A 80 5.56 11.79 0.38
C LEU A 80 4.08 11.66 0.03
N LEU A 81 3.18 12.15 0.89
CA LEU A 81 1.75 12.15 0.60
C LEU A 81 1.36 13.17 -0.48
N ALA A 82 2.19 14.16 -0.71
CA ALA A 82 1.94 15.20 -1.71
C ALA A 82 2.28 14.77 -3.13
N LEU A 83 2.80 13.55 -3.32
CA LEU A 83 3.18 13.04 -4.63
C LEU A 83 1.95 12.83 -5.53
N ASP A 84 2.11 13.15 -6.80
CA ASP A 84 1.10 12.81 -7.80
C ASP A 84 1.33 11.37 -8.25
N LEU A 85 0.63 10.44 -7.63
CA LEU A 85 0.78 9.01 -7.91
C LEU A 85 0.34 8.64 -9.31
N ALA A 86 -0.60 9.38 -9.89
CA ALA A 86 -1.05 9.10 -11.25
C ALA A 86 0.09 9.31 -12.24
N ASP A 87 0.88 10.38 -12.07
CA ASP A 87 2.05 10.61 -12.91
C ASP A 87 3.15 9.58 -12.68
N LEU A 88 3.31 9.13 -11.43
CA LEU A 88 4.39 8.19 -11.09
C LEU A 88 4.10 6.75 -11.49
N THR A 89 2.83 6.33 -11.40
CA THR A 89 2.47 4.91 -11.58
C THR A 89 1.61 4.64 -12.80
N TYR A 90 0.83 5.60 -13.24
CA TYR A 90 -0.18 5.39 -14.29
C TYR A 90 -0.04 6.34 -15.47
N GLY A 91 0.75 7.35 -15.30
CA GLY A 91 0.93 8.36 -16.31
C GLY A 91 2.19 8.24 -17.06
#